data_58de14431ae2ac5203185106ffdb100b
#
_entry.id   58de14431ae2ac5203185106ffdb100b
#
_cell.length_a   1.000
_cell.length_b   1.000
_cell.length_c   1.000
_cell.angle_alpha   90.00
_cell.angle_beta   90.00
_cell.angle_gamma   90.00
#
_symmetry.space_group_name_H-M   'P 1'
#
loop_
_entity.id
_entity.type
_entity.pdbx_description
1 polymer ?
#
loop_
_entity_poly.entity_id
_entity_poly.type
_entity_poly.pdbx_seq_one_letter_code
_entity_poly.pdbx_strand_id
1 'polypeptide(L)'
;MHLAVQRRRIPAELLQQPYQIIPMASLGQCLAGEIYPFEFILKAQKLQSTKENIMATFKMLCRDFFDVNLRLFRLGLMGEIHGQNICIVLKQGQFAGFMLRDHDSLRIYLPWLQQQGLEDPQYLSPHDFRITLYHDSIEDLISYLQTLGIQVNLASILESVAEYYQLNAFELWQILAQALQEVLNVVPFSDEARSALQHILFEEEHWPYKQLIRPLL
;
A
#
# COMPACT_ATOMS: atom_id res chain seq x y z
N MET A 1 -10.38 21.76 -25.63
CA MET A 1 -10.25 21.65 -24.18
C MET A 1 -11.35 20.69 -23.70
N HIS A 2 -11.01 19.51 -23.18
CA HIS A 2 -12.00 18.55 -22.68
C HIS A 2 -12.05 18.66 -21.17
N LEU A 3 -13.24 18.90 -20.62
CA LEU A 3 -13.48 18.89 -19.18
C LEU A 3 -13.90 17.47 -18.79
N ALA A 4 -13.17 16.85 -17.87
CA ALA A 4 -13.54 15.57 -17.30
C ALA A 4 -14.03 15.78 -15.86
N VAL A 5 -15.13 15.09 -15.49
CA VAL A 5 -15.66 15.08 -14.13
C VAL A 5 -15.72 13.65 -13.64
N GLN A 6 -15.07 13.39 -12.51
CA GLN A 6 -15.16 12.11 -11.83
C GLN A 6 -16.22 12.18 -10.73
N ARG A 7 -17.21 11.30 -10.77
CA ARG A 7 -18.20 11.14 -9.70
C ARG A 7 -17.86 9.90 -8.89
N ARG A 8 -17.53 10.07 -7.61
CA ARG A 8 -17.30 8.96 -6.68
C ARG A 8 -18.59 8.68 -5.91
N ARG A 9 -18.96 7.41 -5.83
CA ARG A 9 -20.06 6.94 -5.00
C ARG A 9 -19.49 6.05 -3.89
N ILE A 10 -19.51 6.56 -2.66
CA ILE A 10 -19.16 5.75 -1.49
C ILE A 10 -20.39 4.93 -1.13
N PRO A 11 -20.29 3.59 -0.98
CA PRO A 11 -21.40 2.78 -0.50
C PRO A 11 -21.94 3.32 0.82
N ALA A 12 -23.26 3.50 0.92
CA ALA A 12 -23.88 4.13 2.09
C ALA A 12 -23.61 3.35 3.39
N GLU A 13 -23.48 2.03 3.30
CA GLU A 13 -23.14 1.16 4.41
C GLU A 13 -21.76 1.45 5.03
N LEU A 14 -20.81 1.95 4.25
CA LEU A 14 -19.47 2.32 4.76
C LEU A 14 -19.47 3.65 5.52
N LEU A 15 -20.52 4.46 5.38
CA LEU A 15 -20.69 5.73 6.08
C LEU A 15 -21.44 5.60 7.41
N GLN A 16 -21.88 4.40 7.75
CA GLN A 16 -22.67 4.10 8.94
C GLN A 16 -21.95 3.12 9.86
N GLN A 17 -22.28 3.18 11.16
CA GLN A 17 -21.90 2.10 12.07
C GLN A 17 -22.33 0.75 11.48
N PRO A 18 -21.52 -0.28 11.52
CA PRO A 18 -20.32 -0.48 12.35
C PRO A 18 -18.97 -0.22 11.64
N TYR A 19 -18.94 0.59 10.59
CA TYR A 19 -17.71 0.85 9.83
C TYR A 19 -16.96 2.08 10.34
N GLN A 20 -15.64 2.02 10.29
CA GLN A 20 -14.72 3.14 10.52
C GLN A 20 -13.72 3.17 9.37
N ILE A 21 -13.46 4.36 8.84
CA ILE A 21 -12.52 4.57 7.73
C ILE A 21 -11.40 5.47 8.22
N ILE A 22 -10.17 4.99 8.15
CA ILE A 22 -8.97 5.69 8.64
C ILE A 22 -8.00 5.88 7.47
N PRO A 23 -7.72 7.11 7.01
CA PRO A 23 -6.69 7.35 6.00
C PRO A 23 -5.32 6.88 6.50
N MET A 24 -4.59 6.10 5.70
CA MET A 24 -3.26 5.63 6.10
C MET A 24 -2.28 6.78 6.33
N ALA A 25 -2.42 7.90 5.61
CA ALA A 25 -1.62 9.10 5.85
C ALA A 25 -1.73 9.63 7.29
N SER A 26 -2.87 9.44 7.97
CA SER A 26 -3.02 9.84 9.37
C SER A 26 -2.20 9.00 10.34
N LEU A 27 -1.83 7.78 9.95
CA LEU A 27 -0.96 6.90 10.73
C LEU A 27 0.53 7.23 10.56
N GLY A 28 0.90 7.94 9.50
CA GLY A 28 2.26 8.38 9.25
C GLY A 28 2.63 9.70 9.95
N GLN A 29 1.82 10.18 10.91
CA GLN A 29 2.07 11.40 11.64
C GLN A 29 1.71 11.24 13.13
N CYS A 30 2.66 11.57 13.98
CA CYS A 30 2.48 11.67 15.42
C CYS A 30 2.55 13.15 15.81
N LEU A 31 1.41 13.75 16.19
CA LEU A 31 1.34 15.14 16.60
C LEU A 31 1.50 15.24 18.11
N ALA A 32 2.39 16.14 18.57
CA ALA A 32 2.65 16.32 19.97
C ALA A 32 1.38 16.75 20.75
N GLY A 33 1.04 16.01 21.80
CA GLY A 33 -0.13 16.30 22.65
C GLY A 33 -1.45 15.74 22.12
N GLU A 34 -1.48 15.10 20.96
CA GLU A 34 -2.68 14.46 20.42
C GLU A 34 -2.63 12.93 20.57
N ILE A 35 -3.82 12.31 20.51
CA ILE A 35 -3.92 10.84 20.49
C ILE A 35 -3.49 10.36 19.11
N TYR A 36 -2.47 9.52 19.07
CA TYR A 36 -2.00 8.93 17.82
C TYR A 36 -3.08 8.04 17.19
N PRO A 37 -3.39 8.21 15.88
CA PRO A 37 -4.50 7.50 15.25
C PRO A 37 -4.41 5.97 15.30
N PHE A 38 -3.22 5.40 15.46
CA PHE A 38 -3.03 3.96 15.67
C PHE A 38 -3.73 3.45 16.96
N GLU A 39 -3.84 4.30 17.99
CA GLU A 39 -4.60 4.02 19.21
C GLU A 39 -6.08 3.74 18.93
N PHE A 40 -6.67 4.37 17.91
CA PHE A 40 -8.06 4.08 17.53
C PHE A 40 -8.21 2.67 16.99
N ILE A 41 -7.21 2.15 16.28
CA ILE A 41 -7.22 0.76 15.79
C ILE A 41 -7.15 -0.21 16.97
N LEU A 42 -6.22 0.01 17.92
CA LEU A 42 -6.09 -0.82 19.12
C LEU A 42 -7.37 -0.80 19.96
N LYS A 43 -7.92 0.40 20.24
CA LYS A 43 -9.17 0.55 20.99
C LYS A 43 -10.37 -0.11 20.31
N ALA A 44 -10.47 0.02 18.97
CA ALA A 44 -11.53 -0.62 18.20
C ALA A 44 -11.48 -2.15 18.32
N GLN A 45 -10.27 -2.71 18.40
CA GLN A 45 -10.01 -4.13 18.63
C GLN A 45 -10.09 -4.54 20.12
N LYS A 46 -10.34 -3.58 21.02
CA LYS A 46 -10.34 -3.78 22.49
C LYS A 46 -8.99 -4.28 23.03
N LEU A 47 -7.91 -3.86 22.40
CA LEU A 47 -6.54 -4.18 22.79
C LEU A 47 -5.96 -3.08 23.68
N GLN A 48 -5.13 -3.45 24.64
CA GLN A 48 -4.27 -2.51 25.37
C GLN A 48 -3.04 -2.21 24.53
N SER A 49 -2.46 -1.00 24.72
CA SER A 49 -1.27 -0.53 24.01
C SER A 49 0.01 -1.15 24.59
N THR A 50 0.07 -2.49 24.67
CA THR A 50 1.30 -3.23 25.02
C THR A 50 2.18 -3.40 23.78
N LYS A 51 3.51 -3.57 23.99
CA LYS A 51 4.45 -3.81 22.91
C LYS A 51 3.96 -4.93 21.97
N GLU A 52 3.51 -6.04 22.54
CA GLU A 52 3.05 -7.23 21.81
C GLU A 52 1.83 -6.90 20.93
N ASN A 53 0.84 -6.20 21.47
CA ASN A 53 -0.37 -5.84 20.74
C ASN A 53 -0.08 -4.82 19.63
N ILE A 54 0.79 -3.85 19.90
CA ILE A 54 1.21 -2.86 18.91
C ILE A 54 1.93 -3.54 17.74
N MET A 55 2.92 -4.40 18.03
CA MET A 55 3.67 -5.13 17.01
C MET A 55 2.78 -6.09 16.21
N ALA A 56 1.87 -6.80 16.88
CA ALA A 56 0.91 -7.69 16.21
C ALA A 56 -0.06 -6.92 15.29
N THR A 57 -0.56 -5.77 15.74
CA THR A 57 -1.45 -4.91 14.94
C THR A 57 -0.69 -4.32 13.75
N PHE A 58 0.56 -3.88 13.94
CA PHE A 58 1.40 -3.39 12.86
C PHE A 58 1.70 -4.50 11.83
N LYS A 59 2.04 -5.72 12.30
CA LYS A 59 2.23 -6.88 11.42
C LYS A 59 0.98 -7.19 10.60
N MET A 60 -0.18 -7.19 11.23
CA MET A 60 -1.46 -7.41 10.56
C MET A 60 -1.70 -6.36 9.47
N LEU A 61 -1.50 -5.08 9.78
CA LEU A 61 -1.63 -3.98 8.83
C LEU A 61 -0.71 -4.17 7.61
N CYS A 62 0.57 -4.48 7.84
CA CYS A 62 1.54 -4.72 6.77
C CYS A 62 1.13 -5.92 5.91
N ARG A 63 0.78 -7.05 6.55
CA ARG A 63 0.38 -8.27 5.85
C ARG A 63 -0.83 -8.05 4.96
N ASP A 64 -1.87 -7.42 5.48
CA ASP A 64 -3.10 -7.20 4.73
C ASP A 64 -2.89 -6.16 3.61
N PHE A 65 -2.04 -5.14 3.85
CA PHE A 65 -1.62 -4.20 2.82
C PHE A 65 -0.89 -4.91 1.67
N PHE A 66 0.06 -5.78 1.98
CA PHE A 66 0.79 -6.53 0.96
C PHE A 66 -0.10 -7.53 0.23
N ASP A 67 -1.01 -8.23 0.94
CA ASP A 67 -1.90 -9.22 0.32
C ASP A 67 -2.77 -8.59 -0.77
N VAL A 68 -3.42 -7.46 -0.47
CA VAL A 68 -4.25 -6.75 -1.46
C VAL A 68 -3.41 -6.27 -2.64
N ASN A 69 -2.26 -5.65 -2.38
CA ASN A 69 -1.45 -5.05 -3.45
C ASN A 69 -0.72 -6.10 -4.29
N LEU A 70 -0.21 -7.19 -3.71
CA LEU A 70 0.40 -8.28 -4.48
C LEU A 70 -0.63 -9.09 -5.27
N ARG A 71 -1.88 -9.21 -4.81
CA ARG A 71 -2.96 -9.79 -5.62
C ARG A 71 -3.34 -8.91 -6.80
N LEU A 72 -3.38 -7.59 -6.64
CA LEU A 72 -3.55 -6.66 -7.76
C LEU A 72 -2.35 -6.74 -8.73
N PHE A 73 -1.14 -6.75 -8.20
CA PHE A 73 0.09 -6.87 -8.98
C PHE A 73 0.11 -8.16 -9.82
N ARG A 74 -0.36 -9.28 -9.26
CA ARG A 74 -0.51 -10.54 -9.99
C ARG A 74 -1.43 -10.43 -11.21
N LEU A 75 -2.39 -9.48 -11.18
CA LEU A 75 -3.24 -9.17 -12.32
C LEU A 75 -2.58 -8.21 -13.32
N GLY A 76 -1.34 -7.81 -13.10
CA GLY A 76 -0.66 -6.78 -13.89
C GLY A 76 -1.11 -5.36 -13.54
N LEU A 77 -1.59 -5.12 -12.31
CA LEU A 77 -2.13 -3.85 -11.87
C LEU A 77 -1.43 -3.33 -10.61
N MET A 78 -1.18 -2.03 -10.54
CA MET A 78 -0.70 -1.36 -9.33
C MET A 78 -1.31 0.04 -9.21
N GLY A 79 -1.84 0.37 -8.04
CA GLY A 79 -2.35 1.70 -7.73
C GLY A 79 -1.28 2.68 -7.27
N GLU A 80 -1.64 3.94 -7.13
CA GLU A 80 -0.84 4.91 -6.36
C GLU A 80 -1.08 4.73 -4.87
N ILE A 81 -0.34 3.79 -4.28
CA ILE A 81 -0.57 3.25 -2.94
C ILE A 81 0.13 4.02 -1.82
N HIS A 82 0.27 5.34 -1.97
CA HIS A 82 0.70 6.20 -0.86
C HIS A 82 -0.46 6.48 0.12
N GLY A 83 -0.14 6.93 1.32
CA GLY A 83 -1.09 7.03 2.44
C GLY A 83 -2.33 7.90 2.21
N GLN A 84 -2.27 8.88 1.29
CA GLN A 84 -3.43 9.72 0.96
C GLN A 84 -4.47 8.97 0.12
N ASN A 85 -4.06 8.01 -0.69
CA ASN A 85 -4.93 7.27 -1.59
C ASN A 85 -5.51 5.99 -0.99
N ILE A 86 -5.03 5.58 0.17
CA ILE A 86 -5.49 4.37 0.84
C ILE A 86 -6.08 4.70 2.20
N CYS A 87 -7.26 4.16 2.46
CA CYS A 87 -7.87 4.17 3.78
C CYS A 87 -8.05 2.74 4.28
N ILE A 88 -7.76 2.52 5.56
CA ILE A 88 -8.12 1.29 6.28
C ILE A 88 -9.62 1.31 6.55
N VAL A 89 -10.27 0.19 6.32
CA VAL A 89 -11.68 -0.02 6.66
C VAL A 89 -11.76 -1.01 7.81
N LEU A 90 -12.29 -0.56 8.94
CA LEU A 90 -12.61 -1.42 10.08
C LEU A 90 -14.12 -1.67 10.12
N LYS A 91 -14.54 -2.89 10.41
CA LYS A 91 -15.93 -3.28 10.70
C LYS A 91 -16.00 -3.87 12.11
N GLN A 92 -16.75 -3.22 12.99
CA GLN A 92 -16.80 -3.60 14.41
C GLN A 92 -15.43 -3.72 15.08
N GLY A 93 -14.51 -2.83 14.69
CA GLY A 93 -13.13 -2.83 15.16
C GLY A 93 -12.20 -3.84 14.50
N GLN A 94 -12.71 -4.77 13.72
CA GLN A 94 -11.90 -5.73 12.98
C GLN A 94 -11.52 -5.17 11.61
N PHE A 95 -10.31 -5.48 11.16
CA PHE A 95 -9.87 -5.14 9.82
C PHE A 95 -10.78 -5.79 8.77
N ALA A 96 -11.33 -4.99 7.85
CA ALA A 96 -12.25 -5.44 6.82
C ALA A 96 -11.72 -5.23 5.39
N GLY A 97 -10.61 -4.50 5.24
CA GLY A 97 -9.97 -4.26 3.96
C GLY A 97 -9.49 -2.82 3.80
N PHE A 98 -9.23 -2.45 2.56
CA PHE A 98 -8.82 -1.10 2.18
C PHE A 98 -9.82 -0.47 1.22
N MET A 99 -9.94 0.85 1.31
CA MET A 99 -10.60 1.68 0.31
C MET A 99 -9.55 2.47 -0.46
N LEU A 100 -9.44 2.21 -1.75
CA LEU A 100 -8.59 2.98 -2.67
C LEU A 100 -9.35 4.20 -3.17
N ARG A 101 -8.72 5.37 -3.20
CA ARG A 101 -9.38 6.65 -3.49
C ARG A 101 -9.21 7.14 -4.92
N ASP A 102 -8.03 7.02 -5.49
CA ASP A 102 -7.71 7.49 -6.83
C ASP A 102 -7.42 6.32 -7.76
N HIS A 103 -8.22 6.22 -8.83
CA HIS A 103 -8.14 5.14 -9.81
C HIS A 103 -7.70 5.62 -11.19
N ASP A 104 -7.51 6.93 -11.38
CA ASP A 104 -7.06 7.55 -12.62
C ASP A 104 -5.55 7.34 -12.89
N SER A 105 -4.83 6.89 -11.88
CA SER A 105 -3.40 6.59 -11.93
C SER A 105 -3.09 5.10 -11.76
N LEU A 106 -4.01 4.21 -12.13
CA LEU A 106 -3.78 2.78 -12.11
C LEU A 106 -2.71 2.40 -13.16
N ARG A 107 -1.63 1.78 -12.68
CA ARG A 107 -0.52 1.32 -13.53
C ARG A 107 -0.81 -0.08 -14.03
N ILE A 108 -0.45 -0.37 -15.28
CA ILE A 108 -0.81 -1.60 -15.97
C ILE A 108 0.42 -2.22 -16.63
N TYR A 109 0.64 -3.50 -16.38
CA TYR A 109 1.50 -4.37 -17.17
C TYR A 109 0.61 -5.30 -17.99
N LEU A 110 0.41 -4.91 -19.27
CA LEU A 110 -0.57 -5.52 -20.15
C LEU A 110 -0.39 -7.02 -20.38
N PRO A 111 0.85 -7.57 -20.50
CA PRO A 111 1.02 -9.01 -20.67
C PRO A 111 0.41 -9.84 -19.55
N TRP A 112 0.54 -9.43 -18.29
CA TRP A 112 -0.06 -10.16 -17.18
C TRP A 112 -1.58 -9.96 -17.09
N LEU A 113 -2.06 -8.75 -17.41
CA LEU A 113 -3.49 -8.47 -17.46
C LEU A 113 -4.18 -9.42 -18.44
N GLN A 114 -3.62 -9.57 -19.65
CA GLN A 114 -4.15 -10.43 -20.69
C GLN A 114 -4.04 -11.92 -20.35
N GLN A 115 -2.97 -12.37 -19.68
CA GLN A 115 -2.85 -13.75 -19.17
C GLN A 115 -3.98 -14.12 -18.20
N GLN A 116 -4.53 -13.15 -17.48
CA GLN A 116 -5.68 -13.37 -16.58
C GLN A 116 -7.03 -13.28 -17.30
N GLY A 117 -7.03 -13.15 -18.63
CA GLY A 117 -8.26 -13.02 -19.44
C GLY A 117 -8.95 -11.67 -19.29
N LEU A 118 -8.25 -10.65 -18.79
CA LEU A 118 -8.75 -9.29 -18.68
C LEU A 118 -8.43 -8.50 -19.94
N GLU A 119 -9.34 -7.61 -20.31
CA GLU A 119 -9.19 -6.77 -21.50
C GLU A 119 -8.41 -5.49 -21.18
N ASP A 120 -7.67 -5.00 -22.19
CA ASP A 120 -7.04 -3.69 -22.14
C ASP A 120 -8.11 -2.60 -22.01
N PRO A 121 -8.07 -1.75 -20.98
CA PRO A 121 -9.02 -0.64 -20.83
C PRO A 121 -8.83 0.47 -21.88
N GLN A 122 -7.79 0.38 -22.72
CA GLN A 122 -7.51 1.31 -23.82
C GLN A 122 -7.46 2.78 -23.37
N TYR A 123 -6.76 3.04 -22.27
CA TYR A 123 -6.55 4.41 -21.82
C TYR A 123 -5.82 5.23 -22.88
N LEU A 124 -6.38 6.39 -23.20
CA LEU A 124 -5.73 7.38 -24.06
C LEU A 124 -4.63 8.08 -23.26
N SER A 125 -3.44 7.51 -23.28
CA SER A 125 -2.24 8.13 -22.70
C SER A 125 -1.45 8.80 -23.83
N PRO A 126 -1.12 10.11 -23.73
CA PRO A 126 -0.21 10.73 -24.67
C PRO A 126 1.15 10.04 -24.62
N HIS A 127 1.64 9.54 -25.76
CA HIS A 127 2.91 8.80 -25.87
C HIS A 127 4.15 9.60 -25.43
N ASP A 128 4.03 10.92 -25.29
CA ASP A 128 5.15 11.81 -24.96
C ASP A 128 5.28 12.14 -23.47
N PHE A 129 4.42 11.60 -22.60
CA PHE A 129 4.53 11.87 -21.17
C PHE A 129 5.42 10.83 -20.48
N ARG A 130 6.40 11.32 -19.68
CA ARG A 130 7.29 10.49 -18.85
C ARG A 130 6.57 9.64 -17.80
N ILE A 131 5.30 9.93 -17.55
CA ILE A 131 4.43 9.15 -16.66
C ILE A 131 3.43 8.44 -17.55
N THR A 132 3.71 7.19 -17.89
CA THR A 132 2.76 6.32 -18.60
C THR A 132 1.97 5.50 -17.61
N LEU A 133 0.71 5.18 -17.96
CA LEU A 133 -0.10 4.22 -17.22
C LEU A 133 0.27 2.78 -17.57
N TYR A 134 0.88 2.57 -18.74
CA TYR A 134 1.33 1.26 -19.20
C TYR A 134 2.83 1.12 -18.96
N HIS A 135 3.22 -0.02 -18.43
CA HIS A 135 4.60 -0.36 -18.12
C HIS A 135 5.06 -1.53 -18.98
N ASP A 136 6.34 -1.52 -19.34
CA ASP A 136 6.94 -2.51 -20.23
C ASP A 136 7.49 -3.73 -19.46
N SER A 137 7.62 -3.61 -18.13
CA SER A 137 8.19 -4.66 -17.28
C SER A 137 7.48 -4.80 -15.94
N ILE A 138 7.67 -5.94 -15.29
CA ILE A 138 7.19 -6.17 -13.93
C ILE A 138 8.03 -5.39 -12.90
N GLU A 139 9.29 -5.14 -13.20
CA GLU A 139 10.22 -4.34 -12.40
C GLU A 139 9.71 -2.90 -12.28
N ASP A 140 9.30 -2.29 -13.39
CA ASP A 140 8.69 -0.96 -13.39
C ASP A 140 7.41 -0.92 -12.57
N LEU A 141 6.56 -1.95 -12.72
CA LEU A 141 5.29 -2.01 -11.99
C LEU A 141 5.49 -2.21 -10.49
N ILE A 142 6.38 -3.13 -10.06
CA ILE A 142 6.64 -3.40 -8.64
C ILE A 142 7.37 -2.23 -7.95
N SER A 143 8.06 -1.38 -8.72
CA SER A 143 8.71 -0.19 -8.19
C SER A 143 7.75 0.75 -7.45
N TYR A 144 6.47 0.74 -7.79
CA TYR A 144 5.43 1.50 -7.08
C TYR A 144 5.14 0.92 -5.69
N LEU A 145 5.21 -0.41 -5.52
CA LEU A 145 5.14 -1.01 -4.18
C LEU A 145 6.36 -0.61 -3.35
N GLN A 146 7.56 -0.68 -3.93
CA GLN A 146 8.80 -0.30 -3.25
C GLN A 146 8.78 1.18 -2.84
N THR A 147 8.45 2.09 -3.78
CA THR A 147 8.54 3.54 -3.56
C THR A 147 7.33 4.10 -2.81
N LEU A 148 6.12 3.90 -3.30
CA LEU A 148 4.91 4.52 -2.71
C LEU A 148 4.35 3.71 -1.56
N GLY A 149 4.35 2.38 -1.69
CA GLY A 149 3.80 1.49 -0.68
C GLY A 149 4.71 1.38 0.54
N ILE A 150 5.98 1.05 0.33
CA ILE A 150 6.91 0.78 1.43
C ILE A 150 7.64 2.05 1.87
N GLN A 151 8.40 2.70 0.99
CA GLN A 151 9.26 3.82 1.39
C GLN A 151 8.48 5.09 1.80
N VAL A 152 7.31 5.35 1.20
CA VAL A 152 6.51 6.54 1.52
C VAL A 152 5.41 6.23 2.53
N ASN A 153 4.62 5.16 2.32
CA ASN A 153 3.45 4.90 3.15
C ASN A 153 3.79 4.10 4.43
N LEU A 154 4.27 2.86 4.28
CA LEU A 154 4.51 2.00 5.45
C LEU A 154 5.70 2.46 6.30
N ALA A 155 6.75 3.04 5.71
CA ALA A 155 7.89 3.56 6.45
C ALA A 155 7.48 4.73 7.35
N SER A 156 6.67 5.68 6.85
CA SER A 156 6.19 6.78 7.69
C SER A 156 5.33 6.31 8.86
N ILE A 157 4.50 5.28 8.65
CA ILE A 157 3.72 4.65 9.72
C ILE A 157 4.63 3.96 10.73
N LEU A 158 5.61 3.20 10.25
CA LEU A 158 6.61 2.52 11.08
C LEU A 158 7.36 3.50 11.98
N GLU A 159 7.86 4.59 11.41
CA GLU A 159 8.57 5.64 12.15
C GLU A 159 7.69 6.29 13.21
N SER A 160 6.44 6.62 12.86
CA SER A 160 5.47 7.19 13.82
C SER A 160 5.10 6.21 14.93
N VAL A 161 4.94 4.92 14.63
CA VAL A 161 4.70 3.86 15.64
C VAL A 161 5.92 3.73 16.56
N ALA A 162 7.13 3.68 15.99
CA ALA A 162 8.36 3.59 16.76
C ALA A 162 8.53 4.79 17.72
N GLU A 163 8.30 6.00 17.23
CA GLU A 163 8.43 7.23 17.99
C GLU A 163 7.37 7.31 19.12
N TYR A 164 6.09 7.14 18.78
CA TYR A 164 5.01 7.31 19.75
C TYR A 164 5.07 6.29 20.89
N TYR A 165 5.35 5.02 20.57
CA TYR A 165 5.40 3.95 21.55
C TYR A 165 6.81 3.66 22.08
N GLN A 166 7.82 4.43 21.66
CA GLN A 166 9.23 4.24 22.05
C GLN A 166 9.72 2.82 21.76
N LEU A 167 9.37 2.30 20.59
CA LEU A 167 9.78 0.97 20.12
C LEU A 167 11.03 1.05 19.26
N ASN A 168 11.74 -0.07 19.14
CA ASN A 168 12.87 -0.16 18.24
C ASN A 168 12.39 -0.25 16.78
N ALA A 169 12.71 0.77 15.97
CA ALA A 169 12.35 0.83 14.56
C ALA A 169 12.89 -0.38 13.77
N PHE A 170 14.07 -0.90 14.13
CA PHE A 170 14.63 -2.08 13.46
C PHE A 170 13.76 -3.33 13.64
N GLU A 171 13.19 -3.54 14.84
CA GLU A 171 12.25 -4.65 15.07
C GLU A 171 11.00 -4.53 14.19
N LEU A 172 10.50 -3.30 14.00
CA LEU A 172 9.35 -3.03 13.14
C LEU A 172 9.68 -3.24 11.65
N TRP A 173 10.89 -2.87 11.20
CA TRP A 173 11.36 -3.18 9.84
C TRP A 173 11.46 -4.69 9.61
N GLN A 174 11.92 -5.46 10.60
CA GLN A 174 11.93 -6.92 10.50
C GLN A 174 10.51 -7.50 10.37
N ILE A 175 9.56 -6.96 11.14
CA ILE A 175 8.14 -7.36 11.05
C ILE A 175 7.56 -7.05 9.66
N LEU A 176 7.85 -5.88 9.11
CA LEU A 176 7.41 -5.48 7.77
C LEU A 176 7.99 -6.44 6.71
N ALA A 177 9.29 -6.70 6.74
CA ALA A 177 9.96 -7.61 5.81
C ALA A 177 9.39 -9.04 5.92
N GLN A 178 9.17 -9.52 7.15
CA GLN A 178 8.55 -10.82 7.38
C GLN A 178 7.12 -10.89 6.82
N ALA A 179 6.31 -9.84 7.03
CA ALA A 179 4.95 -9.79 6.51
C ALA A 179 4.93 -9.82 4.97
N LEU A 180 5.85 -9.10 4.32
CA LEU A 180 6.00 -9.12 2.86
C LEU A 180 6.38 -10.52 2.36
N GLN A 181 7.35 -11.17 3.00
CA GLN A 181 7.79 -12.52 2.64
C GLN A 181 6.66 -13.56 2.82
N GLU A 182 5.92 -13.48 3.93
CA GLU A 182 4.77 -14.36 4.18
C GLU A 182 3.72 -14.23 3.08
N VAL A 183 3.40 -13.01 2.66
CA VAL A 183 2.41 -12.76 1.62
C VAL A 183 2.91 -13.18 0.24
N LEU A 184 4.18 -12.92 -0.09
CA LEU A 184 4.79 -13.39 -1.34
C LEU A 184 4.69 -14.91 -1.50
N ASN A 185 4.81 -15.64 -0.38
CA ASN A 185 4.70 -17.10 -0.38
C ASN A 185 3.26 -17.61 -0.56
N VAL A 186 2.25 -16.81 -0.17
CA VAL A 186 0.83 -17.22 -0.19
C VAL A 186 0.12 -16.80 -1.49
N VAL A 187 0.47 -15.64 -2.05
CA VAL A 187 -0.13 -15.19 -3.32
C VAL A 187 0.27 -16.15 -4.45
N PRO A 188 -0.68 -16.65 -5.25
CA PRO A 188 -0.43 -17.71 -6.23
C PRO A 188 0.25 -17.17 -7.51
N PHE A 189 1.49 -16.74 -7.37
CA PHE A 189 2.39 -16.45 -8.48
C PHE A 189 2.90 -17.76 -9.12
N SER A 190 3.31 -17.69 -10.38
CA SER A 190 4.14 -18.76 -10.96
C SER A 190 5.50 -18.81 -10.24
N ASP A 191 6.19 -19.95 -10.28
CA ASP A 191 7.50 -20.10 -9.65
C ASP A 191 8.51 -19.09 -10.22
N GLU A 192 8.46 -18.84 -11.53
CA GLU A 192 9.29 -17.85 -12.21
C GLU A 192 9.03 -16.44 -11.70
N ALA A 193 7.75 -16.02 -11.66
CA ALA A 193 7.38 -14.70 -11.15
C ALA A 193 7.72 -14.54 -9.67
N ARG A 194 7.52 -15.60 -8.86
CA ARG A 194 7.89 -15.60 -7.44
C ARG A 194 9.39 -15.43 -7.25
N SER A 195 10.21 -16.15 -8.04
CA SER A 195 11.68 -16.05 -7.98
C SER A 195 12.16 -14.66 -8.39
N ALA A 196 11.58 -14.07 -9.44
CA ALA A 196 11.90 -12.70 -9.84
C ALA A 196 11.53 -11.68 -8.74
N LEU A 197 10.34 -11.80 -8.15
CA LEU A 197 9.92 -10.93 -7.04
C LEU A 197 10.77 -11.12 -5.79
N GLN A 198 11.18 -12.35 -5.49
CA GLN A 198 12.11 -12.62 -4.38
C GLN A 198 13.42 -11.88 -4.59
N HIS A 199 13.97 -11.95 -5.80
CA HIS A 199 15.19 -11.23 -6.14
C HIS A 199 15.02 -9.72 -6.01
N ILE A 200 14.01 -9.14 -6.66
CA ILE A 200 13.75 -7.68 -6.67
C ILE A 200 13.48 -7.11 -5.27
N LEU A 201 12.73 -7.84 -4.45
CA LEU A 201 12.25 -7.31 -3.16
C LEU A 201 13.21 -7.58 -2.00
N PHE A 202 14.08 -8.60 -2.08
CA PHE A 202 14.89 -9.05 -0.93
C PHE A 202 16.39 -9.20 -1.22
N GLU A 203 16.81 -9.31 -2.48
CA GLU A 203 18.19 -9.60 -2.84
C GLU A 203 18.89 -8.45 -3.54
N GLU A 204 18.13 -7.55 -4.19
CA GLU A 204 18.71 -6.34 -4.79
C GLU A 204 19.25 -5.40 -3.71
N GLU A 205 20.49 -4.96 -3.89
CA GLU A 205 21.18 -4.05 -2.97
C GLU A 205 20.53 -2.66 -2.93
N HIS A 206 19.91 -2.24 -4.04
CA HIS A 206 19.33 -0.91 -4.19
C HIS A 206 17.92 -0.98 -4.75
N TRP A 207 17.00 -0.31 -4.07
CA TRP A 207 15.65 -0.10 -4.57
C TRP A 207 15.53 1.25 -5.30
N PRO A 208 14.61 1.36 -6.29
CA PRO A 208 14.33 2.64 -6.92
C PRO A 208 13.88 3.67 -5.88
N TYR A 209 14.25 4.93 -6.10
CA TYR A 209 13.88 6.04 -5.24
C TYR A 209 13.08 7.07 -6.04
N LYS A 210 11.90 7.47 -5.55
CA LYS A 210 11.11 8.52 -6.18
C LYS A 210 11.67 9.88 -5.79
N GLN A 211 12.39 10.53 -6.72
CA GLN A 211 12.80 11.92 -6.54
C GLN A 211 11.59 12.84 -6.63
N LEU A 212 11.17 13.41 -5.50
CA LEU A 212 10.09 14.39 -5.42
C LEU A 212 10.59 15.81 -5.81
N ILE A 213 11.88 16.08 -5.62
CA ILE A 213 12.52 17.35 -5.94
C ILE A 213 13.74 17.04 -6.81
N ARG A 214 13.80 17.59 -8.03
CA ARG A 214 15.04 17.59 -8.80
C ARG A 214 15.99 18.61 -8.18
N PRO A 215 17.25 18.26 -7.91
CA PRO A 215 18.25 19.27 -7.63
C PRO A 215 18.26 20.23 -8.84
N LEU A 216 18.11 21.52 -8.60
CA LEU A 216 18.41 22.56 -9.56
C LEU A 216 19.95 22.63 -9.63
N LEU A 217 20.56 21.85 -10.51
CA LEU A 217 21.95 21.97 -10.92
C LEU A 217 22.00 22.71 -12.23
#